data_c5e5679add5ad547acc45e834403765a
#
_entry.id   c5e5679add5ad547acc45e834403765a
#
_cell.length_a   1.000
_cell.length_b   1.000
_cell.length_c   1.000
_cell.angle_alpha   90.00
_cell.angle_beta   90.00
_cell.angle_gamma   90.00
#
_symmetry.space_group_name_H-M   'P 1'
#
loop_
_entity.id
_entity.type
_entity.pdbx_description
1 polymer ?
#
loop_
_entity_poly.entity_id
_entity_poly.type
_entity_poly.pdbx_seq_one_letter_code
_entity_poly.pdbx_strand_id
1 'polypeptide(L)'
;MKTGLVVEGGGMKCAYSAGILDKFLDDNITFSYCIGVSAGAANTLSYLAGQRGRNLRFYTEHLNDPRYLSVRSLVRTGNLFGLQYIYGTLTNSDGADPLDYSAVMENPAEFYMPATDAATGRAAYFSKYDIARDDYRTVMATCALPGFCRPVKVGEHFYYDGGVADSIPLHHAIEQGCTKMVVILSNPRDFVKKPEAHRPLYKHMLHKYPKTIQSIDNRHINYQASIDLTSRLEKEGYVFIFAPSRHMPLSTFSKDAALEQDLYDLGVADYETRAEELKHFLNTPHKKL
;
A
#
# COMPACT_ATOMS: atom_id res chain seq x y z
N MET A 1 -3.88 -17.03 18.29
CA MET A 1 -3.73 -15.54 18.28
C MET A 1 -3.54 -15.14 16.82
N LYS A 2 -4.34 -14.22 16.29
CA LYS A 2 -4.24 -13.78 14.88
C LYS A 2 -3.37 -12.53 14.83
N THR A 3 -2.23 -12.62 14.14
CA THR A 3 -1.32 -11.49 13.93
C THR A 3 -1.57 -10.86 12.57
N GLY A 4 -1.66 -9.54 12.53
CA GLY A 4 -1.91 -8.77 11.32
C GLY A 4 -0.71 -7.94 10.88
N LEU A 5 -0.56 -7.77 9.57
CA LEU A 5 0.33 -6.81 8.93
C LEU A 5 -0.53 -5.79 8.18
N VAL A 6 -0.33 -4.51 8.47
CA VAL A 6 -1.01 -3.39 7.80
C VAL A 6 0.05 -2.53 7.12
N VAL A 7 -0.02 -2.40 5.79
CA VAL A 7 0.96 -1.64 5.00
C VAL A 7 0.28 -0.43 4.36
N GLU A 8 0.65 0.76 4.81
CA GLU A 8 0.15 2.02 4.26
C GLU A 8 0.55 2.18 2.78
N GLY A 9 -0.31 2.83 2.01
CA GLY A 9 0.01 3.28 0.66
C GLY A 9 0.86 4.56 0.66
N GLY A 10 1.39 4.92 -0.50
CA GLY A 10 2.20 6.14 -0.59
C GLY A 10 2.89 6.35 -1.95
N GLY A 11 2.57 5.53 -2.94
CA GLY A 11 3.27 5.54 -4.22
C GLY A 11 4.75 5.24 -4.02
N MET A 12 5.62 6.11 -4.52
CA MET A 12 7.07 5.92 -4.44
C MET A 12 7.61 5.87 -3.00
N LYS A 13 6.96 6.53 -2.04
CA LYS A 13 7.34 6.43 -0.61
C LYS A 13 7.27 5.02 -0.02
N CYS A 14 6.60 4.09 -0.69
CA CYS A 14 6.54 2.69 -0.27
C CYS A 14 7.83 1.90 -0.51
N ALA A 15 8.89 2.50 -1.08
CA ALA A 15 10.23 1.92 -1.06
C ALA A 15 10.69 1.63 0.39
N TYR A 16 10.27 2.43 1.37
CA TYR A 16 10.49 2.17 2.78
C TYR A 16 9.89 0.82 3.23
N SER A 17 8.61 0.61 2.95
CA SER A 17 7.95 -0.66 3.31
C SER A 17 8.54 -1.85 2.56
N ALA A 18 9.10 -1.67 1.35
CA ALA A 18 9.80 -2.71 0.62
C ALA A 18 11.03 -3.19 1.39
N GLY A 19 11.82 -2.29 1.97
CA GLY A 19 12.98 -2.63 2.79
C GLY A 19 12.60 -3.42 4.06
N ILE A 20 11.56 -2.98 4.76
CA ILE A 20 11.01 -3.69 5.94
C ILE A 20 10.53 -5.11 5.56
N LEU A 21 9.78 -5.24 4.47
CA LEU A 21 9.20 -6.51 4.04
C LEU A 21 10.27 -7.51 3.58
N ASP A 22 11.32 -7.05 2.92
CA ASP A 22 12.46 -7.89 2.57
C ASP A 22 13.20 -8.41 3.82
N LYS A 23 13.32 -7.58 4.87
CA LYS A 23 13.87 -8.02 6.15
C LYS A 23 12.94 -8.99 6.89
N PHE A 24 11.62 -8.87 6.73
CA PHE A 24 10.70 -9.87 7.24
C PHE A 24 10.91 -11.23 6.56
N LEU A 25 11.20 -11.25 5.25
CA LEU A 25 11.57 -12.48 4.55
C LEU A 25 12.88 -13.05 5.07
N ASP A 26 13.93 -12.22 5.24
CA ASP A 26 15.24 -12.63 5.76
C ASP A 26 15.12 -13.30 7.14
N ASP A 27 14.29 -12.76 8.02
CA ASP A 27 14.09 -13.24 9.40
C ASP A 27 12.93 -14.23 9.55
N ASN A 28 12.30 -14.68 8.44
CA ASN A 28 11.15 -15.59 8.42
C ASN A 28 9.97 -15.09 9.28
N ILE A 29 9.75 -13.78 9.35
CA ILE A 29 8.60 -13.19 10.05
C ILE A 29 7.37 -13.35 9.16
N THR A 30 6.32 -13.98 9.69
CA THR A 30 5.06 -14.25 8.99
C THR A 30 3.87 -13.75 9.77
N PHE A 31 2.77 -13.48 9.06
CA PHE A 31 1.52 -13.00 9.61
C PHE A 31 0.36 -13.89 9.18
N SER A 32 -0.66 -14.02 10.03
CA SER A 32 -1.90 -14.76 9.68
C SER A 32 -2.83 -13.94 8.79
N TYR A 33 -2.67 -12.62 8.81
CA TYR A 33 -3.48 -11.65 8.08
C TYR A 33 -2.59 -10.52 7.57
N CYS A 34 -2.79 -10.13 6.33
CA CYS A 34 -2.10 -8.99 5.72
C CYS A 34 -3.13 -8.08 5.03
N ILE A 35 -2.94 -6.79 5.13
CA ILE A 35 -3.69 -5.80 4.36
C ILE A 35 -2.75 -4.69 3.91
N GLY A 36 -2.79 -4.38 2.63
CA GLY A 36 -1.96 -3.34 2.04
C GLY A 36 -2.78 -2.40 1.17
N VAL A 37 -2.40 -1.13 1.12
CA VAL A 37 -3.09 -0.08 0.37
C VAL A 37 -2.22 0.38 -0.79
N SER A 38 -2.77 0.48 -2.01
CA SER A 38 -2.04 1.04 -3.15
C SER A 38 -0.67 0.33 -3.35
N ALA A 39 0.43 1.07 -3.45
CA ALA A 39 1.77 0.50 -3.54
C ALA A 39 2.12 -0.43 -2.35
N GLY A 40 1.55 -0.17 -1.15
CA GLY A 40 1.68 -1.08 -0.01
C GLY A 40 1.04 -2.45 -0.26
N ALA A 41 -0.07 -2.52 -1.02
CA ALA A 41 -0.68 -3.79 -1.43
C ALA A 41 0.24 -4.56 -2.40
N ALA A 42 0.82 -3.88 -3.39
CA ALA A 42 1.76 -4.47 -4.34
C ALA A 42 3.02 -5.01 -3.63
N ASN A 43 3.55 -4.25 -2.67
CA ASN A 43 4.68 -4.69 -1.85
C ASN A 43 4.33 -5.92 -1.01
N THR A 44 3.13 -5.95 -0.43
CA THR A 44 2.66 -7.08 0.36
C THR A 44 2.47 -8.34 -0.49
N LEU A 45 2.03 -8.21 -1.74
CA LEU A 45 1.95 -9.36 -2.68
C LEU A 45 3.31 -9.99 -2.94
N SER A 46 4.35 -9.18 -3.19
CA SER A 46 5.72 -9.70 -3.37
C SER A 46 6.24 -10.37 -2.10
N TYR A 47 5.93 -9.82 -0.93
CA TYR A 47 6.26 -10.43 0.36
C TYR A 47 5.55 -11.79 0.54
N LEU A 48 4.24 -11.88 0.26
CA LEU A 48 3.48 -13.13 0.36
C LEU A 48 3.96 -14.19 -0.65
N ALA A 49 4.48 -13.75 -1.79
CA ALA A 49 5.12 -14.61 -2.79
C ALA A 49 6.56 -15.03 -2.40
N GLY A 50 7.12 -14.53 -1.30
CA GLY A 50 8.51 -14.81 -0.92
C GLY A 50 9.55 -14.18 -1.87
N GLN A 51 9.17 -13.23 -2.70
CA GLN A 51 10.01 -12.65 -3.74
C GLN A 51 10.86 -11.47 -3.23
N ARG A 52 11.88 -11.80 -2.46
CA ARG A 52 12.84 -10.82 -1.94
C ARG A 52 13.46 -9.98 -3.06
N GLY A 53 13.58 -8.67 -2.85
CA GLY A 53 14.17 -7.71 -3.78
C GLY A 53 13.27 -7.33 -4.95
N ARG A 54 12.15 -8.07 -5.19
CA ARG A 54 11.22 -7.73 -6.27
C ARG A 54 10.68 -6.31 -6.14
N ASN A 55 10.26 -5.93 -4.94
CA ASN A 55 9.74 -4.59 -4.70
C ASN A 55 10.76 -3.50 -5.04
N LEU A 56 12.01 -3.66 -4.62
CA LEU A 56 13.07 -2.69 -4.89
C LEU A 56 13.28 -2.45 -6.39
N ARG A 57 13.23 -3.51 -7.22
CA ARG A 57 13.37 -3.35 -8.68
C ARG A 57 12.29 -2.45 -9.27
N PHE A 58 11.06 -2.46 -8.73
CA PHE A 58 10.00 -1.56 -9.18
C PHE A 58 10.27 -0.10 -8.82
N TYR A 59 10.99 0.17 -7.73
CA TYR A 59 11.35 1.53 -7.31
C TYR A 59 12.65 2.04 -7.93
N THR A 60 13.46 1.16 -8.53
CA THR A 60 14.77 1.51 -9.09
C THR A 60 14.89 1.18 -10.57
N GLU A 61 14.90 -0.08 -10.96
CA GLU A 61 15.17 -0.52 -12.34
C GLU A 61 14.01 -0.18 -13.28
N HIS A 62 12.78 -0.56 -12.93
CA HIS A 62 11.60 -0.36 -13.78
C HIS A 62 11.13 1.08 -13.82
N LEU A 63 11.47 1.89 -12.81
CA LEU A 63 11.08 3.31 -12.72
C LEU A 63 11.61 4.13 -13.90
N ASN A 64 12.73 3.74 -14.50
CA ASN A 64 13.34 4.44 -15.63
C ASN A 64 12.54 4.29 -16.93
N ASP A 65 11.67 3.28 -17.05
CA ASP A 65 10.82 3.13 -18.22
C ASP A 65 9.74 4.24 -18.26
N PRO A 66 9.63 4.98 -19.38
CA PRO A 66 8.65 6.05 -19.50
C PRO A 66 7.19 5.57 -19.44
N ARG A 67 6.95 4.27 -19.57
CA ARG A 67 5.63 3.66 -19.39
C ARG A 67 5.23 3.51 -17.94
N TYR A 68 6.20 3.54 -17.01
CA TYR A 68 5.95 3.37 -15.57
C TYR A 68 5.29 4.62 -14.96
N LEU A 69 5.91 5.78 -15.11
CA LEU A 69 5.45 7.05 -14.55
C LEU A 69 5.87 8.19 -15.49
N SER A 70 4.92 8.80 -16.18
CA SER A 70 5.23 9.93 -17.05
C SER A 70 4.02 10.80 -17.40
N VAL A 71 4.28 12.11 -17.61
CA VAL A 71 3.30 13.06 -18.15
C VAL A 71 2.82 12.63 -19.55
N ARG A 72 3.70 12.01 -20.35
CA ARG A 72 3.33 11.46 -21.66
C ARG A 72 2.27 10.36 -21.53
N SER A 73 2.40 9.49 -20.52
CA SER A 73 1.39 8.47 -20.21
C SER A 73 0.06 9.12 -19.83
N LEU A 74 0.09 10.14 -18.97
CA LEU A 74 -1.11 10.88 -18.54
C LEU A 74 -1.86 11.47 -19.78
N VAL A 75 -1.15 12.12 -20.68
CA VAL A 75 -1.76 12.72 -21.90
C VAL A 75 -2.35 11.66 -22.84
N ARG A 76 -1.65 10.53 -23.01
CA ARG A 76 -2.09 9.48 -23.96
C ARG A 76 -3.18 8.58 -23.42
N THR A 77 -3.14 8.23 -22.16
CA THR A 77 -3.97 7.19 -21.54
C THR A 77 -4.91 7.71 -20.48
N GLY A 78 -4.66 8.92 -19.96
CA GLY A 78 -5.33 9.48 -18.79
C GLY A 78 -4.78 8.94 -17.47
N ASN A 79 -3.61 8.28 -17.51
CA ASN A 79 -2.96 7.70 -16.34
C ASN A 79 -1.52 8.21 -16.25
N LEU A 80 -1.18 8.85 -15.13
CA LEU A 80 0.19 9.27 -14.83
C LEU A 80 1.05 8.03 -14.50
N PHE A 81 0.54 7.15 -13.63
CA PHE A 81 1.11 5.84 -13.40
C PHE A 81 0.62 4.86 -14.47
N GLY A 82 1.53 4.15 -15.09
CA GLY A 82 1.22 3.14 -16.10
C GLY A 82 0.76 1.83 -15.47
N LEU A 83 -0.38 1.83 -14.78
CA LEU A 83 -0.88 0.65 -14.05
C LEU A 83 -0.96 -0.59 -14.92
N GLN A 84 -1.39 -0.42 -16.20
CA GLN A 84 -1.42 -1.52 -17.18
C GLN A 84 0.00 -2.02 -17.51
N TYR A 85 0.99 -1.14 -17.57
CA TYR A 85 2.38 -1.55 -17.77
C TYR A 85 2.95 -2.26 -16.54
N ILE A 86 2.73 -1.70 -15.35
CA ILE A 86 3.25 -2.23 -14.09
C ILE A 86 2.61 -3.60 -13.78
N TYR A 87 1.28 -3.67 -13.77
CA TYR A 87 0.54 -4.83 -13.30
C TYR A 87 -0.01 -5.72 -14.43
N GLY A 88 -0.09 -5.23 -15.68
CA GLY A 88 -0.59 -5.99 -16.81
C GLY A 88 0.51 -6.35 -17.84
N THR A 89 1.77 -5.95 -17.60
CA THR A 89 2.89 -6.30 -18.48
C THR A 89 4.09 -6.80 -17.67
N LEU A 90 4.64 -6.00 -16.76
CA LEU A 90 5.81 -6.42 -15.97
C LEU A 90 5.51 -7.60 -15.04
N THR A 91 4.33 -7.56 -14.41
CA THR A 91 3.91 -8.50 -13.34
C THR A 91 3.31 -9.79 -13.87
N ASN A 92 2.86 -9.83 -15.13
CA ASN A 92 2.31 -11.04 -15.76
C ASN A 92 3.36 -12.16 -15.85
N SER A 93 2.90 -13.39 -15.99
CA SER A 93 3.74 -14.59 -16.02
C SER A 93 4.79 -14.60 -17.13
N ASP A 94 4.53 -13.89 -18.23
CA ASP A 94 5.46 -13.66 -19.36
C ASP A 94 6.18 -12.31 -19.27
N GLY A 95 5.98 -11.56 -18.19
CA GLY A 95 6.58 -10.24 -17.98
C GLY A 95 8.05 -10.28 -17.56
N ALA A 96 8.67 -9.11 -17.50
CA ALA A 96 10.07 -9.01 -17.11
C ALA A 96 10.31 -9.21 -15.59
N ASP A 97 9.28 -9.04 -14.76
CA ASP A 97 9.35 -9.22 -13.31
C ASP A 97 8.04 -9.85 -12.78
N PRO A 98 7.79 -11.13 -13.13
CA PRO A 98 6.53 -11.79 -12.86
C PRO A 98 6.28 -11.96 -11.35
N LEU A 99 5.01 -11.82 -10.95
CA LEU A 99 4.58 -12.22 -9.62
C LEU A 99 4.42 -13.75 -9.58
N ASP A 100 4.99 -14.39 -8.59
CA ASP A 100 4.68 -15.80 -8.31
C ASP A 100 3.27 -15.92 -7.73
N TYR A 101 2.30 -15.95 -8.64
CA TYR A 101 0.89 -16.08 -8.30
C TYR A 101 0.61 -17.36 -7.49
N SER A 102 1.28 -18.46 -7.82
CA SER A 102 1.09 -19.72 -7.10
C SER A 102 1.50 -19.61 -5.65
N ALA A 103 2.67 -19.03 -5.38
CA ALA A 103 3.16 -18.80 -4.03
C ALA A 103 2.23 -17.87 -3.22
N VAL A 104 1.67 -16.81 -3.85
CA VAL A 104 0.66 -15.96 -3.19
C VAL A 104 -0.56 -16.76 -2.78
N MET A 105 -1.08 -17.61 -3.67
CA MET A 105 -2.30 -18.39 -3.41
C MET A 105 -2.07 -19.48 -2.37
N GLU A 106 -0.91 -20.11 -2.36
CA GLU A 106 -0.50 -21.14 -1.40
C GLU A 106 -0.15 -20.59 -0.03
N ASN A 107 0.22 -19.29 0.05
CA ASN A 107 0.52 -18.66 1.34
C ASN A 107 -0.71 -18.72 2.26
N PRO A 108 -0.58 -19.25 3.51
CA PRO A 108 -1.72 -19.42 4.41
C PRO A 108 -2.32 -18.12 4.93
N ALA A 109 -1.61 -16.99 4.80
CA ALA A 109 -2.11 -15.69 5.26
C ALA A 109 -3.37 -15.26 4.48
N GLU A 110 -4.34 -14.73 5.19
CA GLU A 110 -5.38 -13.92 4.56
C GLU A 110 -4.76 -12.64 4.03
N PHE A 111 -5.15 -12.24 2.83
CA PHE A 111 -4.67 -10.98 2.26
C PHE A 111 -5.84 -10.17 1.72
N TYR A 112 -5.83 -8.87 2.05
CA TYR A 112 -6.80 -7.90 1.58
C TYR A 112 -6.12 -6.64 1.05
N MET A 113 -6.81 -5.97 0.13
CA MET A 113 -6.44 -4.67 -0.41
C MET A 113 -7.70 -3.81 -0.58
N PRO A 114 -7.78 -2.65 0.08
CA PRO A 114 -8.88 -1.72 -0.11
C PRO A 114 -8.75 -1.02 -1.46
N ALA A 115 -9.91 -0.77 -2.07
CA ALA A 115 -10.08 0.18 -3.16
C ALA A 115 -11.28 1.08 -2.84
N THR A 116 -11.32 2.28 -3.39
CA THR A 116 -12.44 3.21 -3.21
C THR A 116 -13.44 3.00 -4.32
N ASP A 117 -14.64 2.52 -4.01
CA ASP A 117 -15.73 2.46 -4.97
C ASP A 117 -16.07 3.87 -5.46
N ALA A 118 -15.96 4.09 -6.76
CA ALA A 118 -16.06 5.42 -7.35
C ALA A 118 -17.45 6.06 -7.19
N ALA A 119 -18.50 5.25 -7.18
CA ALA A 119 -19.87 5.74 -7.06
C ALA A 119 -20.24 6.11 -5.62
N THR A 120 -19.78 5.31 -4.64
CA THR A 120 -20.16 5.48 -3.24
C THR A 120 -19.12 6.24 -2.41
N GLY A 121 -17.86 6.31 -2.88
CA GLY A 121 -16.73 6.88 -2.15
C GLY A 121 -16.29 6.03 -0.94
N ARG A 122 -16.84 4.83 -0.75
CA ARG A 122 -16.54 3.93 0.37
C ARG A 122 -15.44 2.95 0.01
N ALA A 123 -14.76 2.43 1.03
CA ALA A 123 -13.81 1.34 0.84
C ALA A 123 -14.56 0.05 0.46
N ALA A 124 -14.02 -0.65 -0.54
CA ALA A 124 -14.31 -2.03 -0.86
C ALA A 124 -13.02 -2.82 -0.68
N TYR A 125 -13.09 -3.99 -0.07
CA TYR A 125 -11.91 -4.79 0.25
C TYR A 125 -11.87 -6.00 -0.66
N PHE A 126 -10.85 -6.06 -1.52
CA PHE A 126 -10.56 -7.23 -2.34
C PHE A 126 -9.62 -8.17 -1.57
N SER A 127 -9.91 -9.44 -1.63
CA SER A 127 -9.05 -10.49 -1.09
C SER A 127 -8.05 -11.01 -2.14
N LYS A 128 -7.11 -11.85 -1.74
CA LYS A 128 -6.24 -12.54 -2.71
C LYS A 128 -7.00 -13.40 -3.71
N TYR A 129 -8.20 -13.87 -3.36
CA TYR A 129 -9.05 -14.70 -4.23
C TYR A 129 -9.77 -13.88 -5.32
N ASP A 130 -9.73 -12.55 -5.23
CA ASP A 130 -10.21 -11.65 -6.28
C ASP A 130 -9.12 -11.33 -7.32
N ILE A 131 -7.93 -11.93 -7.18
CA ILE A 131 -6.82 -11.87 -8.13
C ILE A 131 -6.85 -13.15 -8.97
N ALA A 132 -6.75 -13.03 -10.28
CA ALA A 132 -6.50 -14.17 -11.15
C ALA A 132 -5.08 -14.08 -11.74
N ARG A 133 -4.53 -15.25 -12.14
CA ARG A 133 -3.23 -15.27 -12.83
C ARG A 133 -3.29 -14.38 -14.07
N ASP A 134 -2.35 -13.46 -14.20
CA ASP A 134 -2.23 -12.48 -15.29
C ASP A 134 -3.42 -11.51 -15.42
N ASP A 135 -4.27 -11.44 -14.39
CA ASP A 135 -5.32 -10.43 -14.24
C ASP A 135 -5.21 -9.76 -12.85
N TYR A 136 -4.43 -8.71 -12.81
CA TYR A 136 -4.17 -7.93 -11.59
C TYR A 136 -5.01 -6.64 -11.53
N ARG A 137 -6.24 -6.64 -12.12
CA ARG A 137 -7.11 -5.44 -12.12
C ARG A 137 -7.48 -4.96 -10.73
N THR A 138 -7.62 -5.85 -9.76
CA THR A 138 -7.87 -5.45 -8.35
C THR A 138 -6.67 -4.73 -7.74
N VAL A 139 -5.44 -5.15 -8.09
CA VAL A 139 -4.20 -4.43 -7.70
C VAL A 139 -4.12 -3.08 -8.40
N MET A 140 -4.49 -3.00 -9.69
CA MET A 140 -4.58 -1.73 -10.40
C MET A 140 -5.63 -0.80 -9.74
N ALA A 141 -6.76 -1.35 -9.29
CA ALA A 141 -7.83 -0.60 -8.66
C ALA A 141 -7.37 0.06 -7.36
N THR A 142 -6.70 -0.70 -6.46
CA THR A 142 -6.16 -0.14 -5.22
C THR A 142 -5.08 0.94 -5.46
N CYS A 143 -4.44 0.96 -6.66
CA CYS A 143 -3.38 1.91 -7.05
C CYS A 143 -3.85 3.07 -7.95
N ALA A 144 -5.13 3.12 -8.33
CA ALA A 144 -5.66 4.10 -9.29
C ALA A 144 -5.93 5.46 -8.62
N LEU A 145 -4.90 6.28 -8.43
CA LEU A 145 -4.99 7.55 -7.71
C LEU A 145 -5.90 8.55 -8.46
N PRO A 146 -6.99 9.06 -7.83
CA PRO A 146 -7.93 9.99 -8.47
C PRO A 146 -7.24 11.27 -8.95
N GLY A 147 -7.61 11.74 -10.14
CA GLY A 147 -6.98 12.91 -10.76
C GLY A 147 -5.68 12.60 -11.49
N PHE A 148 -5.02 11.49 -11.18
CA PHE A 148 -3.78 11.04 -11.82
C PHE A 148 -3.94 9.74 -12.60
N CYS A 149 -4.99 8.97 -12.31
CA CYS A 149 -5.37 7.76 -13.04
C CYS A 149 -6.87 7.75 -13.28
N ARG A 150 -7.28 7.05 -14.34
CA ARG A 150 -8.68 6.70 -14.56
C ARG A 150 -9.10 5.64 -13.55
N PRO A 151 -10.39 5.57 -13.17
CA PRO A 151 -10.86 4.49 -12.33
C PRO A 151 -10.77 3.16 -13.07
N VAL A 152 -10.45 2.11 -12.34
CA VAL A 152 -10.32 0.75 -12.86
C VAL A 152 -11.66 0.02 -12.72
N LYS A 153 -12.13 -0.61 -13.80
CA LYS A 153 -13.35 -1.43 -13.78
C LYS A 153 -13.01 -2.83 -13.25
N VAL A 154 -13.71 -3.25 -12.17
CA VAL A 154 -13.68 -4.61 -11.65
C VAL A 154 -15.14 -5.07 -11.50
N GLY A 155 -15.52 -6.14 -12.19
CA GLY A 155 -16.93 -6.51 -12.32
C GLY A 155 -17.73 -5.38 -12.98
N GLU A 156 -18.83 -4.98 -12.36
CA GLU A 156 -19.68 -3.89 -12.86
C GLU A 156 -19.35 -2.51 -12.24
N HIS A 157 -18.38 -2.45 -11.31
CA HIS A 157 -18.05 -1.25 -10.57
C HIS A 157 -16.73 -0.64 -11.04
N PHE A 158 -16.56 0.66 -10.77
CA PHE A 158 -15.34 1.41 -11.00
C PHE A 158 -14.70 1.76 -9.67
N TYR A 159 -13.37 1.64 -9.58
CA TYR A 159 -12.64 1.85 -8.36
C TYR A 159 -11.46 2.80 -8.55
N TYR A 160 -11.19 3.56 -7.51
CA TYR A 160 -10.01 4.37 -7.31
C TYR A 160 -9.14 3.82 -6.17
N ASP A 161 -7.97 4.44 -5.99
CA ASP A 161 -6.99 4.11 -4.96
C ASP A 161 -7.64 3.98 -3.57
N GLY A 162 -7.30 2.89 -2.88
CA GLY A 162 -7.84 2.56 -1.56
C GLY A 162 -7.53 3.61 -0.50
N GLY A 163 -6.38 4.28 -0.62
CA GLY A 163 -5.97 5.33 0.30
C GLY A 163 -6.83 6.60 0.26
N VAL A 164 -7.86 6.67 -0.59
CA VAL A 164 -8.87 7.73 -0.55
C VAL A 164 -9.89 7.45 0.56
N ALA A 165 -10.41 6.24 0.63
CA ALA A 165 -11.43 5.85 1.60
C ALA A 165 -10.82 5.30 2.90
N ASP A 166 -9.72 4.53 2.81
CA ASP A 166 -9.06 3.89 3.95
C ASP A 166 -7.55 3.81 3.73
N SER A 167 -6.82 4.79 4.25
CA SER A 167 -5.37 4.90 4.04
C SER A 167 -4.54 3.96 4.95
N ILE A 168 -5.06 3.63 6.13
CA ILE A 168 -4.44 2.75 7.13
C ILE A 168 -5.55 1.84 7.68
N PRO A 169 -5.83 0.70 7.02
CA PRO A 169 -7.01 -0.13 7.26
C PRO A 169 -6.94 -0.96 8.55
N LEU A 170 -6.60 -0.29 9.66
CA LEU A 170 -6.46 -0.92 10.98
C LEU A 170 -7.80 -1.44 11.51
N HIS A 171 -8.89 -0.68 11.30
CA HIS A 171 -10.24 -1.11 11.68
C HIS A 171 -10.62 -2.44 11.01
N HIS A 172 -10.36 -2.57 9.71
CA HIS A 172 -10.64 -3.82 8.99
C HIS A 172 -9.84 -4.99 9.58
N ALA A 173 -8.56 -4.79 9.90
CA ALA A 173 -7.75 -5.84 10.54
C ALA A 173 -8.33 -6.27 11.90
N ILE A 174 -8.79 -5.32 12.71
CA ILE A 174 -9.45 -5.60 14.00
C ILE A 174 -10.77 -6.37 13.80
N GLU A 175 -11.60 -5.96 12.86
CA GLU A 175 -12.87 -6.62 12.52
C GLU A 175 -12.64 -8.06 12.01
N GLN A 176 -11.53 -8.31 11.32
CA GLN A 176 -11.10 -9.65 10.92
C GLN A 176 -10.48 -10.48 12.06
N GLY A 177 -10.49 -9.96 13.29
CA GLY A 177 -10.08 -10.66 14.49
C GLY A 177 -8.57 -10.65 14.78
N CYS A 178 -7.82 -9.73 14.17
CA CYS A 178 -6.42 -9.53 14.55
C CYS A 178 -6.33 -9.00 15.98
N THR A 179 -5.50 -9.64 16.79
CA THR A 179 -5.28 -9.30 18.20
C THR A 179 -3.94 -8.61 18.43
N LYS A 180 -3.08 -8.63 17.44
CA LYS A 180 -1.80 -7.92 17.34
C LYS A 180 -1.57 -7.51 15.90
N MET A 181 -1.02 -6.33 15.70
CA MET A 181 -0.76 -5.83 14.35
C MET A 181 0.61 -5.15 14.28
N VAL A 182 1.30 -5.41 13.17
CA VAL A 182 2.46 -4.61 12.75
C VAL A 182 1.97 -3.66 11.67
N VAL A 183 2.20 -2.36 11.86
CA VAL A 183 1.82 -1.31 10.92
C VAL A 183 3.07 -0.71 10.31
N ILE A 184 3.16 -0.67 8.98
CA ILE A 184 4.24 0.01 8.27
C ILE A 184 3.67 1.27 7.65
N LEU A 185 4.12 2.42 8.13
CA LEU A 185 3.75 3.74 7.61
C LEU A 185 4.72 4.18 6.51
N SER A 186 4.22 4.96 5.56
CA SER A 186 5.00 5.51 4.45
C SER A 186 5.55 6.92 4.72
N ASN A 187 5.16 7.50 5.85
CA ASN A 187 5.61 8.82 6.30
C ASN A 187 6.15 8.73 7.74
N PRO A 188 7.06 9.65 8.14
CA PRO A 188 7.51 9.77 9.53
C PRO A 188 6.35 9.99 10.51
N ARG A 189 6.57 9.67 11.79
CA ARG A 189 5.53 9.74 12.83
C ARG A 189 4.95 11.14 13.08
N ASP A 190 5.71 12.18 12.80
CA ASP A 190 5.31 13.58 12.92
C ASP A 190 4.59 14.14 11.69
N PHE A 191 4.37 13.29 10.68
CA PHE A 191 3.66 13.71 9.47
C PHE A 191 2.19 14.01 9.76
N VAL A 192 1.77 15.21 9.39
CA VAL A 192 0.37 15.65 9.47
C VAL A 192 -0.19 15.78 8.05
N LYS A 193 -1.19 14.98 7.74
CA LYS A 193 -1.84 15.05 6.44
C LYS A 193 -2.70 16.30 6.32
N LYS A 194 -2.37 17.14 5.34
CA LYS A 194 -3.13 18.36 5.02
C LYS A 194 -4.31 18.03 4.09
N PRO A 195 -5.38 18.90 4.08
CA PRO A 195 -6.40 18.83 3.04
C PRO A 195 -5.78 18.80 1.65
N GLU A 196 -6.39 18.02 0.74
CA GLU A 196 -5.89 17.93 -0.64
C GLU A 196 -5.99 19.29 -1.33
N ALA A 197 -4.88 19.69 -1.96
CA ALA A 197 -4.81 20.94 -2.70
C ALA A 197 -5.62 20.85 -4.01
N HIS A 198 -5.87 22.02 -4.64
CA HIS A 198 -6.49 22.11 -5.97
C HIS A 198 -7.90 21.48 -6.07
N ARG A 199 -8.71 21.65 -5.02
CA ARG A 199 -10.10 21.15 -4.97
C ARG A 199 -10.94 21.47 -6.23
N PRO A 200 -10.90 22.66 -6.83
CA PRO A 200 -11.63 22.93 -8.07
C PRO A 200 -11.24 22.04 -9.22
N LEU A 201 -9.95 21.69 -9.34
CA LEU A 201 -9.42 20.84 -10.40
C LEU A 201 -9.91 19.42 -10.26
N TYR A 202 -9.70 18.77 -9.10
CA TYR A 202 -10.18 17.38 -8.94
C TYR A 202 -11.71 17.29 -8.91
N LYS A 203 -12.41 18.31 -8.42
CA LYS A 203 -13.88 18.39 -8.51
C LYS A 203 -14.35 18.39 -9.99
N HIS A 204 -13.66 19.11 -10.86
CA HIS A 204 -13.95 19.10 -12.28
C HIS A 204 -13.67 17.73 -12.91
N MET A 205 -12.49 17.17 -12.64
CA MET A 205 -12.07 15.87 -13.19
C MET A 205 -12.97 14.70 -12.74
N LEU A 206 -13.41 14.75 -11.49
CA LEU A 206 -14.21 13.69 -10.85
C LEU A 206 -15.70 14.03 -10.78
N HIS A 207 -16.21 14.95 -11.62
CA HIS A 207 -17.59 15.43 -11.55
C HIS A 207 -18.64 14.32 -11.62
N LYS A 208 -18.33 13.17 -12.25
CA LYS A 208 -19.17 11.97 -12.30
C LYS A 208 -19.24 11.20 -10.98
N TYR A 209 -18.33 11.48 -10.04
CA TYR A 209 -18.14 10.74 -8.80
C TYR A 209 -18.18 11.65 -7.55
N PRO A 210 -19.32 12.29 -7.27
CA PRO A 210 -19.39 13.29 -6.18
C PRO A 210 -19.09 12.71 -4.80
N LYS A 211 -19.36 11.43 -4.57
CA LYS A 211 -19.05 10.76 -3.31
C LYS A 211 -17.54 10.53 -3.14
N THR A 212 -16.84 10.19 -4.22
CA THR A 212 -15.36 10.13 -4.22
C THR A 212 -14.75 11.50 -3.91
N ILE A 213 -15.31 12.59 -4.47
CA ILE A 213 -14.88 13.96 -4.14
C ILE A 213 -15.04 14.22 -2.63
N GLN A 214 -16.18 13.83 -2.05
CA GLN A 214 -16.40 13.97 -0.60
C GLN A 214 -15.39 13.17 0.23
N SER A 215 -15.04 11.96 -0.21
CA SER A 215 -14.02 11.14 0.46
C SER A 215 -12.63 11.78 0.38
N ILE A 216 -12.26 12.36 -0.77
CA ILE A 216 -11.02 13.14 -0.94
C ILE A 216 -11.01 14.35 -0.01
N ASP A 217 -12.11 15.12 0.06
CA ASP A 217 -12.24 16.27 0.93
C ASP A 217 -12.01 15.92 2.41
N ASN A 218 -12.46 14.73 2.85
CA ASN A 218 -12.36 14.27 4.24
C ASN A 218 -11.11 13.38 4.51
N ARG A 219 -10.32 13.08 3.49
CA ARG A 219 -9.21 12.13 3.58
C ARG A 219 -8.21 12.48 4.70
N HIS A 220 -7.91 13.75 4.89
CA HIS A 220 -6.98 14.20 5.93
C HIS A 220 -7.53 13.97 7.35
N ILE A 221 -8.84 14.08 7.55
CA ILE A 221 -9.53 13.82 8.83
C ILE A 221 -9.49 12.32 9.13
N ASN A 222 -9.87 11.49 8.15
CA ASN A 222 -9.88 10.03 8.30
C ASN A 222 -8.47 9.48 8.53
N TYR A 223 -7.48 10.03 7.82
CA TYR A 223 -6.08 9.68 8.01
C TYR A 223 -5.60 9.96 9.44
N GLN A 224 -5.90 11.16 9.96
CA GLN A 224 -5.52 11.51 11.33
C GLN A 224 -6.20 10.61 12.35
N ALA A 225 -7.48 10.30 12.18
CA ALA A 225 -8.19 9.37 13.06
C ALA A 225 -7.55 7.96 13.05
N SER A 226 -7.09 7.47 11.89
CA SER A 226 -6.37 6.19 11.80
C SER A 226 -5.00 6.25 12.49
N ILE A 227 -4.26 7.34 12.38
CA ILE A 227 -2.98 7.55 13.08
C ILE A 227 -3.20 7.61 14.60
N ASP A 228 -4.23 8.31 15.06
CA ASP A 228 -4.56 8.44 16.48
C ASP A 228 -4.94 7.07 17.08
N LEU A 229 -5.75 6.29 16.37
CA LEU A 229 -6.07 4.91 16.75
C LEU A 229 -4.82 4.04 16.79
N THR A 230 -3.98 4.09 15.75
CA THR A 230 -2.75 3.30 15.66
C THR A 230 -1.81 3.61 16.81
N SER A 231 -1.63 4.92 17.13
CA SER A 231 -0.78 5.39 18.22
C SER A 231 -1.33 5.00 19.60
N ARG A 232 -2.65 5.02 19.78
CA ARG A 232 -3.29 4.55 21.00
C ARG A 232 -3.04 3.06 21.21
N LEU A 233 -3.30 2.24 20.19
CA LEU A 233 -3.13 0.80 20.27
C LEU A 233 -1.65 0.39 20.40
N GLU A 234 -0.71 1.20 19.90
CA GLU A 234 0.72 1.00 20.17
C GLU A 234 1.04 1.19 21.67
N LYS A 235 0.53 2.26 22.29
CA LYS A 235 0.71 2.50 23.75
C LYS A 235 0.07 1.40 24.60
N GLU A 236 -1.02 0.81 24.12
CA GLU A 236 -1.72 -0.30 24.77
C GLU A 236 -1.05 -1.67 24.49
N GLY A 237 -0.02 -1.70 23.64
CA GLY A 237 0.76 -2.91 23.30
C GLY A 237 0.14 -3.80 22.23
N TYR A 238 -0.92 -3.39 21.54
CA TYR A 238 -1.57 -4.17 20.48
C TYR A 238 -0.99 -3.92 19.10
N VAL A 239 -0.29 -2.83 18.91
CA VAL A 239 0.31 -2.43 17.63
C VAL A 239 1.80 -2.19 17.80
N PHE A 240 2.57 -2.60 16.78
CA PHE A 240 3.97 -2.24 16.60
C PHE A 240 4.09 -1.43 15.30
N ILE A 241 4.67 -0.23 15.37
CA ILE A 241 4.73 0.68 14.22
C ILE A 241 6.16 0.78 13.69
N PHE A 242 6.34 0.50 12.39
CA PHE A 242 7.46 1.02 11.61
C PHE A 242 7.03 2.29 10.88
N ALA A 243 7.84 3.33 10.99
CA ALA A 243 7.69 4.59 10.26
C ALA A 243 9.08 5.11 9.95
N PRO A 244 9.31 5.76 8.79
CA PRO A 244 10.62 6.33 8.46
C PRO A 244 11.17 7.16 9.62
N SER A 245 12.37 6.83 10.10
CA SER A 245 13.01 7.52 11.24
C SER A 245 13.45 8.94 10.93
N ARG A 246 13.46 9.31 9.65
CA ARG A 246 13.80 10.67 9.16
C ARG A 246 12.95 11.04 7.96
N HIS A 247 12.79 12.34 7.75
CA HIS A 247 12.18 12.87 6.53
C HIS A 247 13.10 12.65 5.32
N MET A 248 12.51 12.19 4.23
CA MET A 248 13.19 12.08 2.93
C MET A 248 12.55 13.05 1.94
N PRO A 249 13.32 13.69 1.04
CA PRO A 249 12.80 14.64 0.07
C PRO A 249 12.08 13.95 -1.10
N LEU A 250 11.22 12.99 -0.78
CA LEU A 250 10.47 12.16 -1.72
C LEU A 250 8.98 12.49 -1.68
N SER A 251 8.37 12.51 -2.84
CA SER A 251 6.93 12.63 -3.03
C SER A 251 6.34 11.30 -3.53
N THR A 252 5.02 11.19 -3.52
CA THR A 252 4.29 10.07 -4.14
C THR A 252 4.66 9.88 -5.62
N PHE A 253 5.15 10.92 -6.29
CA PHE A 253 5.47 10.96 -7.71
C PHE A 253 6.96 11.11 -8.00
N SER A 254 7.82 10.87 -7.03
CA SER A 254 9.28 10.93 -7.23
C SER A 254 9.71 9.96 -8.32
N LYS A 255 10.74 10.36 -9.07
CA LYS A 255 11.33 9.56 -10.14
C LYS A 255 12.86 9.63 -10.03
N ASP A 256 13.37 9.30 -8.84
CA ASP A 256 14.78 9.31 -8.53
C ASP A 256 15.16 7.98 -7.89
N ALA A 257 15.71 7.08 -8.69
CA ALA A 257 16.04 5.71 -8.26
C ALA A 257 17.07 5.69 -7.13
N ALA A 258 17.95 6.69 -7.02
CA ALA A 258 18.92 6.77 -5.93
C ALA A 258 18.23 7.11 -4.61
N LEU A 259 17.32 8.09 -4.62
CA LEU A 259 16.52 8.44 -3.43
C LEU A 259 15.56 7.30 -3.02
N GLU A 260 15.04 6.55 -3.98
CA GLU A 260 14.20 5.36 -3.70
C GLU A 260 15.04 4.24 -3.06
N GLN A 261 16.29 4.03 -3.53
CA GLN A 261 17.23 3.11 -2.89
C GLN A 261 17.55 3.56 -1.46
N ASP A 262 17.84 4.85 -1.26
CA ASP A 262 18.11 5.40 0.08
C ASP A 262 16.91 5.22 1.03
N LEU A 263 15.69 5.33 0.52
CA LEU A 263 14.47 5.12 1.33
C LEU A 263 14.26 3.64 1.65
N TYR A 264 14.55 2.73 0.72
CA TYR A 264 14.56 1.30 0.97
C TYR A 264 15.61 0.94 2.04
N ASP A 265 16.83 1.45 1.91
CA ASP A 265 17.92 1.22 2.86
C ASP A 265 17.59 1.78 4.25
N LEU A 266 16.86 2.89 4.32
CA LEU A 266 16.32 3.40 5.57
C LEU A 266 15.34 2.41 6.21
N GLY A 267 14.47 1.77 5.40
CA GLY A 267 13.58 0.72 5.87
C GLY A 267 14.34 -0.47 6.45
N VAL A 268 15.39 -0.91 5.77
CA VAL A 268 16.29 -1.98 6.25
C VAL A 268 16.92 -1.60 7.59
N ALA A 269 17.51 -0.40 7.68
CA ALA A 269 18.20 0.08 8.90
C ALA A 269 17.22 0.25 10.08
N ASP A 270 16.02 0.81 9.85
CA ASP A 270 15.00 0.98 10.88
C ASP A 270 14.50 -0.39 11.38
N TYR A 271 14.39 -1.38 10.49
CA TYR A 271 14.09 -2.75 10.90
C TYR A 271 15.21 -3.32 11.78
N GLU A 272 16.47 -3.27 11.34
CA GLU A 272 17.61 -3.84 12.07
C GLU A 272 17.75 -3.24 13.47
N THR A 273 17.48 -1.96 13.61
CA THR A 273 17.50 -1.27 14.92
C THR A 273 16.42 -1.81 15.85
N ARG A 274 15.27 -2.29 15.34
CA ARG A 274 14.09 -2.67 16.12
C ARG A 274 13.71 -4.15 16.01
N ALA A 275 14.55 -4.98 15.37
CA ALA A 275 14.23 -6.39 15.10
C ALA A 275 13.95 -7.19 16.39
N GLU A 276 14.75 -7.02 17.43
CA GLU A 276 14.55 -7.72 18.70
C GLU A 276 13.30 -7.24 19.45
N GLU A 277 13.00 -5.96 19.38
CA GLU A 277 11.76 -5.38 19.93
C GLU A 277 10.53 -5.96 19.21
N LEU A 278 10.58 -6.08 17.90
CA LEU A 278 9.52 -6.70 17.09
C LEU A 278 9.34 -8.18 17.45
N LYS A 279 10.43 -8.95 17.53
CA LYS A 279 10.39 -10.37 17.89
C LYS A 279 9.78 -10.56 19.27
N HIS A 280 10.18 -9.74 20.23
CA HIS A 280 9.59 -9.73 21.58
C HIS A 280 8.09 -9.40 21.53
N PHE A 281 7.70 -8.35 20.79
CA PHE A 281 6.31 -7.98 20.58
C PHE A 281 5.49 -9.15 20.00
N LEU A 282 5.95 -9.80 18.95
CA LEU A 282 5.23 -10.90 18.30
C LEU A 282 5.07 -12.12 19.21
N ASN A 283 6.07 -12.43 20.05
CA ASN A 283 6.08 -13.60 20.93
C ASN A 283 5.34 -13.38 22.26
N THR A 284 5.09 -12.15 22.67
CA THR A 284 4.40 -11.86 23.94
C THR A 284 2.90 -12.12 23.80
N PRO A 285 2.25 -12.95 24.64
CA PRO A 285 0.80 -13.13 24.60
C PRO A 285 0.06 -11.85 24.95
N HIS A 286 -1.01 -11.54 24.22
CA HIS A 286 -1.92 -10.43 24.54
C HIS A 286 -3.35 -10.89 24.75
N LYS A 287 -4.10 -10.13 25.57
CA LYS A 287 -5.56 -10.27 25.68
C LYS A 287 -6.22 -9.88 24.34
N LYS A 288 -7.44 -10.36 24.10
CA LYS A 288 -8.23 -9.90 22.95
C LYS A 288 -8.44 -8.39 23.03
N LEU A 289 -8.37 -7.72 21.87
CA LEU A 289 -8.80 -6.34 21.68
C LEU A 289 -10.29 -6.18 21.98
#